data_903cc88412104a7c871144f12c0d0d83
#
_entry.id   903cc88412104a7c871144f12c0d0d83
#
_cell.length_a   1.000
_cell.length_b   1.000
_cell.length_c   1.000
_cell.angle_alpha   90.00
_cell.angle_beta   90.00
_cell.angle_gamma   90.00
#
_symmetry.space_group_name_H-M   'P 1'
#
loop_
_entity.id
_entity.type
_entity.pdbx_description
1 polymer ?
#
loop_
_entity_poly.entity_id
_entity_poly.type
_entity_poly.pdbx_seq_one_letter_code
_entity_poly.pdbx_strand_id
1 'polypeptide(L)'
;MRRQNNLVTLFTAITAFFFGSFITKILNSVDKCPANRSGSKLEPHPDIFLVVLILSAPSNVEHRDAMRETWLRLGQPLQLPYYPEEQVYMPAYDQRGGHLQMEMVTQQATRLREFINWQEKLLQHPPPVTQRKIIVKHLFAIGTQQMPSNLRDQIQSEQKQHKDLLLLPHLHESYRNLTGKLLQAIEGVIQQYDFSYLIKVDDDTYVKLDHLLNELVSYDRKLLRKTMDYGSEPLPQLYWGYFNGRANIKTKGQWKEPNYVLGKNYITYALGGGYVLSRKLCEHVVNNSHLLSHYTSEDVSMGTWLAPLRNVYRWHDPRFDTAYMARKCQSYHLVLHKRTPQMMRDLYGGNLCAPEKNVMGANRLLEYYYDWTRTSDKCCDSLVV
;
A
#
# COMPACT_ATOMS: atom_id res chain seq x y z
N MET A 1 23.92 -24.26 72.16
CA MET A 1 24.05 -23.25 71.07
C MET A 1 24.26 -23.82 69.66
N ARG A 2 25.11 -24.81 69.41
CA ARG A 2 25.32 -25.37 68.02
C ARG A 2 24.09 -26.03 67.38
N ARG A 3 23.17 -26.65 68.12
CA ARG A 3 21.99 -27.29 67.57
C ARG A 3 20.89 -26.31 67.12
N GLN A 4 20.77 -25.16 67.73
CA GLN A 4 19.79 -24.13 67.36
C GLN A 4 20.20 -23.43 66.05
N ASN A 5 21.49 -23.20 65.83
CA ASN A 5 21.99 -22.57 64.58
C ASN A 5 21.72 -23.47 63.36
N ASN A 6 21.83 -24.79 63.49
CA ASN A 6 21.59 -25.72 62.38
C ASN A 6 20.12 -25.77 61.97
N LEU A 7 19.21 -25.65 62.95
CA LEU A 7 17.75 -25.59 62.66
C LEU A 7 17.34 -24.31 61.96
N VAL A 8 17.90 -23.18 62.36
CA VAL A 8 17.65 -21.90 61.71
C VAL A 8 18.21 -21.90 60.28
N THR A 9 19.42 -22.43 60.08
CA THR A 9 20.03 -22.53 58.75
C THR A 9 19.26 -23.46 57.82
N LEU A 10 18.74 -24.58 58.35
CA LEU A 10 17.91 -25.50 57.58
C LEU A 10 16.55 -24.86 57.20
N PHE A 11 15.93 -24.11 58.11
CA PHE A 11 14.67 -23.43 57.85
C PHE A 11 14.84 -22.30 56.83
N THR A 12 15.90 -21.51 56.90
CA THR A 12 16.21 -20.48 55.89
C THR A 12 16.54 -21.06 54.53
N ALA A 13 17.24 -22.22 54.45
CA ALA A 13 17.52 -22.88 53.18
C ALA A 13 16.23 -23.42 52.53
N ILE A 14 15.33 -24.03 53.32
CA ILE A 14 14.04 -24.53 52.84
C ILE A 14 13.12 -23.39 52.36
N THR A 15 13.02 -22.29 53.10
CA THR A 15 12.22 -21.14 52.71
C THR A 15 12.78 -20.47 51.44
N ALA A 16 14.09 -20.33 51.32
CA ALA A 16 14.75 -19.81 50.11
C ALA A 16 14.50 -20.68 48.88
N PHE A 17 14.54 -22.01 49.06
CA PHE A 17 14.24 -22.96 47.98
C PHE A 17 12.81 -22.85 47.49
N PHE A 18 11.82 -22.81 48.42
CA PHE A 18 10.42 -22.69 48.07
C PHE A 18 10.12 -21.30 47.45
N PHE A 19 10.73 -20.25 47.96
CA PHE A 19 10.56 -18.90 47.39
C PHE A 19 11.19 -18.79 46.01
N GLY A 20 12.38 -19.35 45.79
CA GLY A 20 13.03 -19.45 44.49
C GLY A 20 12.18 -20.26 43.48
N SER A 21 11.66 -21.41 43.90
CA SER A 21 10.79 -22.26 43.07
C SER A 21 9.45 -21.58 42.74
N PHE A 22 8.91 -20.79 43.68
CA PHE A 22 7.70 -20.03 43.46
C PHE A 22 7.91 -18.88 42.47
N ILE A 23 9.01 -18.12 42.64
CA ILE A 23 9.38 -17.06 41.68
C ILE A 23 9.67 -17.64 40.31
N THR A 24 10.39 -18.75 40.19
CA THR A 24 10.65 -19.41 38.92
C THR A 24 9.34 -19.90 38.26
N LYS A 25 8.38 -20.40 39.04
CA LYS A 25 7.06 -20.76 38.54
C LYS A 25 6.28 -19.53 38.02
N ILE A 26 6.33 -18.41 38.74
CA ILE A 26 5.67 -17.18 38.30
C ILE A 26 6.33 -16.65 37.03
N LEU A 27 7.66 -16.57 37.00
CA LEU A 27 8.39 -16.11 35.80
C LEU A 27 8.15 -17.02 34.59
N ASN A 28 8.15 -18.34 34.79
CA ASN A 28 7.81 -19.28 33.72
C ASN A 28 6.31 -19.31 33.36
N SER A 29 5.43 -18.77 34.20
CA SER A 29 3.99 -18.61 33.85
C SER A 29 3.73 -17.31 33.10
N VAL A 30 4.58 -16.30 33.28
CA VAL A 30 4.48 -15.03 32.51
C VAL A 30 5.04 -15.21 31.09
N ASP A 31 6.02 -16.11 30.88
CA ASP A 31 6.58 -16.41 29.56
C ASP A 31 5.81 -17.48 28.75
N LYS A 32 4.73 -18.00 29.30
CA LYS A 32 3.77 -18.76 28.51
C LYS A 32 2.80 -17.81 27.79
N CYS A 33 3.30 -17.03 26.87
CA CYS A 33 2.53 -16.85 25.65
C CYS A 33 2.12 -18.26 25.20
N PRO A 34 0.83 -18.54 24.98
CA PRO A 34 0.44 -19.84 24.49
C PRO A 34 1.17 -20.01 23.15
N ALA A 35 2.22 -20.83 23.15
CA ALA A 35 2.72 -21.41 21.94
C ALA A 35 1.58 -22.29 21.43
N ASN A 36 0.67 -21.66 20.70
CA ASN A 36 -0.34 -22.34 19.93
C ASN A 36 0.42 -23.05 18.81
N ARG A 37 1.04 -24.20 19.16
CA ARG A 37 1.44 -25.24 18.23
C ARG A 37 0.17 -25.97 17.77
N SER A 38 -0.77 -25.23 17.23
CA SER A 38 -1.68 -25.75 16.24
C SER A 38 -0.93 -25.59 14.92
N GLY A 39 -0.76 -26.70 14.20
CA GLY A 39 -0.23 -26.67 12.85
C GLY A 39 -0.86 -25.51 12.09
N SER A 40 -0.08 -24.82 11.28
CA SER A 40 -0.48 -23.65 10.51
C SER A 40 -1.82 -23.91 9.82
N LYS A 41 -2.92 -23.62 10.51
CA LYS A 41 -4.15 -23.27 9.81
C LYS A 41 -3.78 -22.01 9.10
N LEU A 42 -3.54 -22.12 7.80
CA LEU A 42 -3.57 -20.97 6.88
C LEU A 42 -4.77 -20.14 7.35
N GLU A 43 -4.51 -18.90 7.79
CA GLU A 43 -5.61 -18.00 8.10
C GLU A 43 -6.53 -18.02 6.88
N PRO A 44 -7.86 -18.15 7.06
CA PRO A 44 -8.77 -18.18 5.94
C PRO A 44 -8.47 -16.95 5.09
N HIS A 45 -8.21 -17.17 3.79
CA HIS A 45 -7.96 -16.07 2.87
C HIS A 45 -9.15 -15.11 2.97
N PRO A 46 -8.90 -13.80 3.14
CA PRO A 46 -9.97 -12.82 3.19
C PRO A 46 -10.86 -12.94 1.96
N ASP A 47 -12.16 -12.73 2.12
CA ASP A 47 -13.14 -12.84 1.04
C ASP A 47 -12.85 -11.87 -0.12
N ILE A 48 -12.28 -10.71 0.20
CA ILE A 48 -11.91 -9.68 -0.79
C ILE A 48 -10.38 -9.65 -0.93
N PHE A 49 -9.91 -9.83 -2.16
CA PHE A 49 -8.48 -9.74 -2.44
C PHE A 49 -7.99 -8.29 -2.48
N LEU A 50 -8.72 -7.41 -3.16
CA LEU A 50 -8.38 -6.00 -3.29
C LEU A 50 -9.59 -5.09 -3.05
N VAL A 51 -9.41 -4.11 -2.16
CA VAL A 51 -10.31 -2.96 -2.06
C VAL A 51 -9.71 -1.79 -2.83
N VAL A 52 -10.47 -1.22 -3.75
CA VAL A 52 -10.15 0.03 -4.45
C VAL A 52 -10.85 1.17 -3.70
N LEU A 53 -10.08 1.92 -2.93
CA LEU A 53 -10.55 3.08 -2.17
C LEU A 53 -10.27 4.36 -2.95
N ILE A 54 -11.34 5.01 -3.40
CA ILE A 54 -11.26 6.21 -4.23
C ILE A 54 -11.68 7.42 -3.40
N LEU A 55 -10.78 8.38 -3.23
CA LEU A 55 -11.12 9.65 -2.56
C LEU A 55 -11.79 10.58 -3.59
N SER A 56 -13.07 10.88 -3.39
CA SER A 56 -13.88 11.69 -4.31
C SER A 56 -14.65 12.78 -3.59
N ALA A 57 -14.90 13.89 -4.26
CA ALA A 57 -15.75 14.95 -3.74
C ALA A 57 -17.22 14.76 -4.19
N PRO A 58 -18.21 15.26 -3.42
CA PRO A 58 -19.63 15.16 -3.79
C PRO A 58 -19.93 15.64 -5.20
N SER A 59 -19.29 16.73 -5.64
CA SER A 59 -19.49 17.33 -6.99
C SER A 59 -18.90 16.53 -8.14
N ASN A 60 -18.02 15.55 -7.88
CA ASN A 60 -17.23 14.86 -8.91
C ASN A 60 -17.94 13.62 -9.48
N VAL A 61 -19.27 13.72 -9.70
CA VAL A 61 -20.10 12.62 -10.23
C VAL A 61 -19.57 12.12 -11.56
N GLU A 62 -19.23 13.03 -12.49
CA GLU A 62 -18.73 12.65 -13.81
C GLU A 62 -17.45 11.82 -13.78
N HIS A 63 -16.54 12.11 -12.83
CA HIS A 63 -15.34 11.30 -12.62
C HIS A 63 -15.70 9.90 -12.12
N ARG A 64 -16.61 9.81 -11.14
CA ARG A 64 -17.05 8.51 -10.62
C ARG A 64 -17.74 7.67 -11.69
N ASP A 65 -18.56 8.29 -12.53
CA ASP A 65 -19.22 7.60 -13.63
C ASP A 65 -18.21 7.11 -14.68
N ALA A 66 -17.27 7.96 -15.06
CA ALA A 66 -16.20 7.55 -15.98
C ALA A 66 -15.37 6.37 -15.42
N MET A 67 -15.06 6.34 -14.13
CA MET A 67 -14.39 5.20 -13.51
C MET A 67 -15.25 3.93 -13.55
N ARG A 68 -16.57 4.03 -13.26
CA ARG A 68 -17.51 2.90 -13.33
C ARG A 68 -17.67 2.37 -14.75
N GLU A 69 -17.68 3.25 -15.71
CA GLU A 69 -17.83 2.91 -17.15
C GLU A 69 -16.56 2.27 -17.72
N THR A 70 -15.42 2.53 -17.13
CA THR A 70 -14.11 2.15 -17.67
C THR A 70 -13.38 1.12 -16.81
N TRP A 71 -12.32 1.50 -16.17
CA TRP A 71 -11.35 0.59 -15.57
C TRP A 71 -11.85 -0.17 -14.35
N LEU A 72 -12.87 0.31 -13.63
CA LEU A 72 -13.47 -0.46 -12.55
C LEU A 72 -14.15 -1.74 -13.04
N ARG A 73 -14.57 -1.79 -14.32
CA ARG A 73 -15.09 -3.01 -14.95
C ARG A 73 -14.04 -4.09 -15.12
N LEU A 74 -12.76 -3.72 -15.22
CA LEU A 74 -11.65 -4.66 -15.37
C LEU A 74 -11.44 -5.52 -14.12
N GLY A 75 -12.07 -5.18 -13.01
CA GLY A 75 -12.02 -5.95 -11.76
C GLY A 75 -13.01 -7.13 -11.68
N GLN A 76 -13.91 -7.36 -12.68
CA GLN A 76 -14.97 -8.37 -12.57
C GLN A 76 -15.42 -8.95 -13.92
N PRO A 77 -15.59 -10.27 -14.03
CA PRO A 77 -14.87 -11.35 -13.34
C PRO A 77 -13.45 -11.44 -13.92
N LEU A 78 -12.49 -11.51 -13.05
CA LEU A 78 -11.10 -11.48 -13.50
C LEU A 78 -10.68 -12.84 -14.05
N GLN A 79 -10.44 -12.90 -15.34
CA GLN A 79 -9.64 -13.93 -15.96
C GLN A 79 -8.22 -13.38 -16.08
N LEU A 80 -7.36 -13.72 -15.11
CA LEU A 80 -5.99 -13.26 -15.13
C LEU A 80 -5.15 -14.09 -16.08
N PRO A 81 -4.40 -13.48 -17.01
CA PRO A 81 -3.37 -14.19 -17.72
C PRO A 81 -2.35 -14.75 -16.71
N TYR A 82 -1.88 -15.96 -16.95
CA TYR A 82 -0.85 -16.57 -16.13
C TYR A 82 0.49 -15.89 -16.42
N TYR A 83 1.03 -15.18 -15.44
CA TYR A 83 2.39 -14.69 -15.50
C TYR A 83 3.30 -15.71 -14.81
N PRO A 84 4.31 -16.25 -15.49
CA PRO A 84 5.35 -17.03 -14.83
C PRO A 84 5.98 -16.21 -13.70
N GLU A 85 6.07 -16.78 -12.52
CA GLU A 85 6.55 -16.08 -11.32
C GLU A 85 7.95 -15.49 -11.46
N GLU A 86 8.77 -16.12 -12.29
CA GLU A 86 10.14 -15.71 -12.59
C GLU A 86 10.22 -14.39 -13.37
N GLN A 87 9.13 -13.99 -14.02
CA GLN A 87 9.05 -12.80 -14.86
C GLN A 87 8.40 -11.60 -14.17
N VAL A 88 7.92 -11.76 -12.95
CA VAL A 88 7.38 -10.63 -12.20
C VAL A 88 8.52 -9.72 -11.74
N TYR A 89 8.44 -8.47 -12.16
CA TYR A 89 9.37 -7.44 -11.68
C TYR A 89 9.19 -7.26 -10.17
N MET A 90 10.19 -7.67 -9.43
CA MET A 90 10.33 -7.33 -8.02
C MET A 90 11.71 -6.69 -7.86
N PRO A 91 11.78 -5.43 -7.42
CA PRO A 91 13.05 -4.81 -7.11
C PRO A 91 13.81 -5.69 -6.12
N ALA A 92 15.10 -5.85 -6.33
CA ALA A 92 15.95 -6.54 -5.37
C ALA A 92 15.92 -5.72 -4.08
N TYR A 93 15.25 -6.25 -3.07
CA TYR A 93 15.14 -5.64 -1.75
C TYR A 93 16.04 -6.39 -0.80
N ASP A 94 17.06 -5.72 -0.30
CA ASP A 94 17.82 -6.23 0.83
C ASP A 94 17.16 -5.77 2.13
N GLN A 95 16.43 -6.66 2.78
CA GLN A 95 15.80 -6.42 4.08
C GLN A 95 16.81 -6.06 5.17
N ARG A 96 18.10 -6.37 4.98
CA ARG A 96 19.18 -6.05 5.92
C ARG A 96 19.74 -4.65 5.73
N GLY A 97 19.19 -3.88 4.80
CA GLY A 97 19.62 -2.50 4.57
C GLY A 97 20.99 -2.39 3.91
N GLY A 98 21.41 -3.41 3.17
CA GLY A 98 22.63 -3.35 2.39
C GLY A 98 22.55 -2.30 1.28
N HIS A 99 23.68 -1.66 1.02
CA HIS A 99 23.85 -0.82 -0.15
C HIS A 99 23.67 -1.69 -1.39
N LEU A 100 22.64 -1.43 -2.19
CA LEU A 100 22.59 -1.97 -3.52
C LEU A 100 23.76 -1.34 -4.31
N GLN A 101 24.67 -2.16 -4.77
CA GLN A 101 25.76 -1.70 -5.60
C GLN A 101 25.21 -1.22 -6.94
N MET A 102 25.91 -0.32 -7.62
CA MET A 102 25.52 0.23 -8.93
C MET A 102 25.23 -0.87 -9.97
N GLU A 103 25.93 -1.99 -9.87
CA GLU A 103 25.73 -3.18 -10.69
C GLU A 103 24.33 -3.80 -10.51
N MET A 104 23.83 -3.88 -9.27
CA MET A 104 22.47 -4.36 -9.00
C MET A 104 21.40 -3.42 -9.54
N VAL A 105 21.66 -2.13 -9.53
CA VAL A 105 20.77 -1.11 -10.11
C VAL A 105 20.66 -1.27 -11.62
N THR A 106 21.80 -1.49 -12.30
CA THR A 106 21.84 -1.76 -13.75
C THR A 106 21.09 -3.06 -14.09
N GLN A 107 21.24 -4.11 -13.28
CA GLN A 107 20.48 -5.35 -13.44
C GLN A 107 18.97 -5.15 -13.27
N GLN A 108 18.55 -4.33 -12.30
CA GLN A 108 17.14 -4.01 -12.12
C GLN A 108 16.56 -3.25 -13.32
N ALA A 109 17.32 -2.31 -13.86
CA ALA A 109 16.94 -1.58 -15.07
C ALA A 109 16.75 -2.52 -16.26
N THR A 110 17.67 -3.43 -16.45
CA THR A 110 17.59 -4.45 -17.51
C THR A 110 16.38 -5.35 -17.30
N ARG A 111 16.15 -5.85 -16.10
CA ARG A 111 14.98 -6.68 -15.76
C ARG A 111 13.66 -5.94 -15.99
N LEU A 112 13.58 -4.65 -15.65
CA LEU A 112 12.38 -3.87 -15.92
C LEU A 112 12.11 -3.71 -17.41
N ARG A 113 13.14 -3.44 -18.22
CA ARG A 113 13.02 -3.38 -19.68
C ARG A 113 12.58 -4.73 -20.28
N GLU A 114 13.19 -5.81 -19.82
CA GLU A 114 12.80 -7.18 -20.24
C GLU A 114 11.34 -7.47 -19.86
N PHE A 115 10.91 -7.08 -18.66
CA PHE A 115 9.54 -7.24 -18.22
C PHE A 115 8.56 -6.43 -19.07
N ILE A 116 8.87 -5.18 -19.40
CA ILE A 116 8.05 -4.33 -20.27
C ILE A 116 7.93 -4.97 -21.67
N ASN A 117 9.05 -5.39 -22.26
CA ASN A 117 9.05 -6.06 -23.55
C ASN A 117 8.24 -7.37 -23.52
N TRP A 118 8.30 -8.07 -22.41
CA TRP A 118 7.52 -9.28 -22.21
C TRP A 118 6.02 -9.00 -22.05
N GLN A 119 5.63 -7.94 -21.29
CA GLN A 119 4.23 -7.48 -21.21
C GLN A 119 3.67 -7.14 -22.60
N GLU A 120 4.44 -6.43 -23.42
CA GLU A 120 4.02 -6.09 -24.79
C GLU A 120 3.80 -7.35 -25.66
N LYS A 121 4.67 -8.36 -25.53
CA LYS A 121 4.49 -9.65 -26.20
C LYS A 121 3.26 -10.40 -25.72
N LEU A 122 2.96 -10.36 -24.41
CA LEU A 122 1.76 -10.99 -23.84
C LEU A 122 0.46 -10.34 -24.32
N LEU A 123 0.46 -9.03 -24.51
CA LEU A 123 -0.68 -8.31 -25.08
C LEU A 123 -0.96 -8.75 -26.53
N GLN A 124 0.10 -9.11 -27.27
CA GLN A 124 -0.03 -9.60 -28.65
C GLN A 124 -0.41 -11.09 -28.72
N HIS A 125 0.04 -11.90 -27.76
CA HIS A 125 -0.17 -13.35 -27.69
C HIS A 125 -0.53 -13.75 -26.25
N PRO A 126 -1.77 -13.50 -25.80
CA PRO A 126 -2.16 -13.82 -24.44
C PRO A 126 -2.07 -15.34 -24.19
N PRO A 127 -1.41 -15.76 -23.09
CA PRO A 127 -1.36 -17.18 -22.73
C PRO A 127 -2.75 -17.69 -22.34
N PRO A 128 -2.96 -19.01 -22.32
CA PRO A 128 -4.20 -19.59 -21.85
C PRO A 128 -4.50 -19.14 -20.42
N VAL A 129 -5.72 -18.68 -20.23
CA VAL A 129 -6.16 -18.07 -18.97
C VAL A 129 -6.40 -19.13 -17.92
N THR A 130 -5.66 -19.08 -16.80
CA THR A 130 -6.04 -19.83 -15.59
C THR A 130 -7.08 -19.04 -14.83
N GLN A 131 -8.31 -19.59 -14.74
CA GLN A 131 -9.39 -18.95 -14.01
C GLN A 131 -9.11 -19.00 -12.49
N ARG A 132 -8.75 -17.87 -11.90
CA ARG A 132 -8.80 -17.66 -10.46
C ARG A 132 -9.88 -16.62 -10.19
N LYS A 133 -10.87 -16.98 -9.38
CA LYS A 133 -11.88 -16.03 -8.92
C LYS A 133 -11.22 -15.08 -7.90
N ILE A 134 -11.02 -13.84 -8.31
CA ILE A 134 -10.53 -12.78 -7.44
C ILE A 134 -11.68 -11.81 -7.21
N ILE A 135 -11.95 -11.51 -5.95
CA ILE A 135 -12.99 -10.56 -5.57
C ILE A 135 -12.35 -9.19 -5.37
N VAL A 136 -12.80 -8.23 -6.15
CA VAL A 136 -12.42 -6.81 -6.04
C VAL A 136 -13.64 -6.01 -5.61
N LYS A 137 -13.47 -5.16 -4.61
CA LYS A 137 -14.50 -4.22 -4.16
C LYS A 137 -14.00 -2.80 -4.38
N HIS A 138 -14.81 -1.92 -4.95
CA HIS A 138 -14.50 -0.49 -5.03
C HIS A 138 -15.45 0.34 -4.18
N LEU A 139 -14.96 1.45 -3.64
CA LEU A 139 -15.69 2.39 -2.80
C LEU A 139 -15.21 3.81 -3.05
N PHE A 140 -16.16 4.73 -3.26
CA PHE A 140 -15.89 6.16 -3.33
C PHE A 140 -16.13 6.79 -1.96
N ALA A 141 -15.06 7.25 -1.32
CA ALA A 141 -15.13 7.92 -0.02
C ALA A 141 -15.53 9.40 -0.21
N ILE A 142 -16.61 9.80 0.42
CA ILE A 142 -17.21 11.13 0.30
C ILE A 142 -17.52 11.70 1.68
N GLY A 143 -16.99 12.88 1.99
CA GLY A 143 -17.35 13.64 3.19
C GLY A 143 -18.77 14.22 3.05
N THR A 144 -19.60 14.03 4.07
CA THR A 144 -21.01 14.46 4.03
C THR A 144 -21.38 15.45 5.13
N GLN A 145 -20.42 15.84 5.98
CA GLN A 145 -20.67 16.83 7.03
C GLN A 145 -20.96 18.21 6.41
N GLN A 146 -22.03 18.82 6.81
CA GLN A 146 -22.48 20.16 6.34
C GLN A 146 -22.67 20.24 4.81
N MET A 147 -23.02 19.13 4.18
CA MET A 147 -23.30 19.09 2.74
C MET A 147 -24.58 19.85 2.39
N PRO A 148 -24.59 20.71 1.35
CA PRO A 148 -25.79 21.34 0.82
C PRO A 148 -26.89 20.33 0.45
N SER A 149 -28.17 20.71 0.61
CA SER A 149 -29.32 19.81 0.39
C SER A 149 -29.34 19.23 -1.02
N ASN A 150 -29.12 20.05 -2.04
CA ASN A 150 -29.11 19.62 -3.42
C ASN A 150 -28.05 18.55 -3.72
N LEU A 151 -26.83 18.67 -3.14
CA LEU A 151 -25.79 17.65 -3.27
C LEU A 151 -26.13 16.39 -2.47
N ARG A 152 -26.79 16.56 -1.31
CA ARG A 152 -27.21 15.42 -0.48
C ARG A 152 -28.20 14.54 -1.22
N ASP A 153 -29.18 15.14 -1.88
CA ASP A 153 -30.19 14.39 -2.65
C ASP A 153 -29.55 13.64 -3.83
N GLN A 154 -28.60 14.28 -4.52
CA GLN A 154 -27.83 13.65 -5.59
C GLN A 154 -27.02 12.45 -5.07
N ILE A 155 -26.27 12.60 -3.98
CA ILE A 155 -25.46 11.53 -3.38
C ILE A 155 -26.34 10.39 -2.86
N GLN A 156 -27.51 10.68 -2.29
CA GLN A 156 -28.46 9.64 -1.88
C GLN A 156 -29.02 8.86 -3.06
N SER A 157 -29.34 9.54 -4.15
CA SER A 157 -29.79 8.90 -5.40
C SER A 157 -28.68 8.01 -5.98
N GLU A 158 -27.46 8.53 -6.06
CA GLU A 158 -26.28 7.79 -6.52
C GLU A 158 -26.04 6.55 -5.66
N GLN A 159 -26.09 6.66 -4.32
CA GLN A 159 -25.92 5.54 -3.42
C GLN A 159 -27.01 4.47 -3.59
N LYS A 160 -28.25 4.86 -3.82
CA LYS A 160 -29.34 3.90 -4.12
C LYS A 160 -29.08 3.12 -5.39
N GLN A 161 -28.56 3.80 -6.41
CA GLN A 161 -28.31 3.23 -7.72
C GLN A 161 -27.09 2.31 -7.75
N HIS A 162 -25.94 2.75 -7.21
CA HIS A 162 -24.65 2.09 -7.37
C HIS A 162 -24.18 1.32 -6.13
N LYS A 163 -24.60 1.72 -4.92
CA LYS A 163 -24.23 1.07 -3.64
C LYS A 163 -22.72 0.94 -3.42
N ASP A 164 -21.97 1.91 -3.94
CA ASP A 164 -20.49 1.94 -3.91
C ASP A 164 -19.91 3.20 -3.26
N LEU A 165 -20.76 4.00 -2.59
CA LEU A 165 -20.30 5.16 -1.85
C LEU A 165 -20.02 4.80 -0.38
N LEU A 166 -18.87 5.20 0.11
CA LEU A 166 -18.49 5.21 1.52
C LEU A 166 -18.72 6.62 2.07
N LEU A 167 -19.86 6.84 2.70
CA LEU A 167 -20.26 8.14 3.24
C LEU A 167 -19.58 8.39 4.59
N LEU A 168 -18.91 9.53 4.75
CA LEU A 168 -18.18 9.94 5.94
C LEU A 168 -18.94 11.09 6.63
N PRO A 169 -19.84 10.78 7.58
CA PRO A 169 -20.78 11.76 8.14
C PRO A 169 -20.10 12.82 9.02
N HIS A 170 -18.93 12.51 9.56
CA HIS A 170 -18.18 13.41 10.43
C HIS A 170 -17.07 14.18 9.70
N LEU A 171 -16.98 14.04 8.38
CA LEU A 171 -15.99 14.72 7.56
C LEU A 171 -16.60 15.86 6.75
N HIS A 172 -16.13 17.08 7.01
CA HIS A 172 -16.36 18.23 6.13
C HIS A 172 -15.40 18.14 4.93
N GLU A 173 -15.99 18.13 3.72
CA GLU A 173 -15.22 17.99 2.47
C GLU A 173 -14.37 19.25 2.23
N SER A 174 -13.07 19.10 2.35
CA SER A 174 -12.11 20.16 2.04
C SER A 174 -10.73 19.55 1.79
N TYR A 175 -9.93 20.24 1.00
CA TYR A 175 -8.56 19.81 0.71
C TYR A 175 -7.70 19.65 1.97
N ARG A 176 -7.90 20.53 2.97
CA ARG A 176 -7.16 20.50 4.24
C ARG A 176 -7.50 19.28 5.11
N ASN A 177 -8.65 18.68 4.89
CA ASN A 177 -9.10 17.50 5.62
C ASN A 177 -8.78 16.18 4.93
N LEU A 178 -7.96 16.21 3.87
CA LEU A 178 -7.69 15.03 3.05
C LEU A 178 -7.04 13.89 3.85
N THR A 179 -6.13 14.20 4.77
CA THR A 179 -5.52 13.22 5.69
C THR A 179 -6.56 12.59 6.61
N GLY A 180 -7.44 13.41 7.20
CA GLY A 180 -8.55 12.92 8.04
C GLY A 180 -9.56 12.10 7.22
N LYS A 181 -9.81 12.49 5.96
CA LYS A 181 -10.63 11.73 5.02
C LYS A 181 -10.07 10.34 4.76
N LEU A 182 -8.78 10.25 4.46
CA LEU A 182 -8.12 8.97 4.24
C LEU A 182 -8.24 8.05 5.46
N LEU A 183 -8.00 8.56 6.67
CA LEU A 183 -8.11 7.79 7.90
C LEU A 183 -9.52 7.26 8.12
N GLN A 184 -10.55 8.12 8.07
CA GLN A 184 -11.94 7.71 8.24
C GLN A 184 -12.38 6.73 7.14
N ALA A 185 -11.90 6.91 5.91
CA ALA A 185 -12.21 6.01 4.81
C ALA A 185 -11.58 4.62 5.01
N ILE A 186 -10.31 4.54 5.42
CA ILE A 186 -9.66 3.26 5.73
C ILE A 186 -10.35 2.58 6.91
N GLU A 187 -10.69 3.32 7.96
CA GLU A 187 -11.45 2.79 9.10
C GLU A 187 -12.78 2.20 8.67
N GLY A 188 -13.57 2.94 7.88
CA GLY A 188 -14.85 2.45 7.36
C GLY A 188 -14.72 1.21 6.48
N VAL A 189 -13.63 1.08 5.72
CA VAL A 189 -13.33 -0.13 4.93
C VAL A 189 -13.00 -1.32 5.85
N ILE A 190 -12.14 -1.13 6.86
CA ILE A 190 -11.76 -2.19 7.81
C ILE A 190 -12.97 -2.71 8.60
N GLN A 191 -13.88 -1.81 8.97
CA GLN A 191 -15.09 -2.18 9.72
C GLN A 191 -16.09 -2.99 8.88
N GLN A 192 -16.11 -2.78 7.56
CA GLN A 192 -17.11 -3.40 6.67
C GLN A 192 -16.61 -4.65 5.95
N TYR A 193 -15.30 -4.77 5.71
CA TYR A 193 -14.74 -5.79 4.82
C TYR A 193 -13.49 -6.45 5.39
N ASP A 194 -13.39 -7.75 5.13
CA ASP A 194 -12.14 -8.48 5.25
C ASP A 194 -11.44 -8.52 3.88
N PHE A 195 -10.18 -8.06 3.81
CA PHE A 195 -9.45 -7.90 2.55
C PHE A 195 -7.95 -8.14 2.71
N SER A 196 -7.27 -8.51 1.62
CA SER A 196 -5.80 -8.67 1.61
C SER A 196 -5.07 -7.36 1.37
N TYR A 197 -5.49 -6.61 0.37
CA TYR A 197 -4.84 -5.38 -0.09
C TYR A 197 -5.85 -4.26 -0.28
N LEU A 198 -5.37 -3.02 -0.13
CA LEU A 198 -6.10 -1.81 -0.45
C LEU A 198 -5.27 -0.97 -1.41
N ILE A 199 -5.84 -0.56 -2.54
CA ILE A 199 -5.28 0.52 -3.34
C ILE A 199 -6.05 1.81 -3.05
N LYS A 200 -5.34 2.86 -2.62
CA LYS A 200 -5.88 4.22 -2.54
C LYS A 200 -5.59 4.94 -3.84
N VAL A 201 -6.60 5.58 -4.41
CA VAL A 201 -6.45 6.46 -5.57
C VAL A 201 -7.30 7.72 -5.42
N ASP A 202 -7.00 8.75 -6.21
CA ASP A 202 -7.86 9.92 -6.38
C ASP A 202 -8.88 9.67 -7.50
N ASP A 203 -9.97 10.44 -7.54
CA ASP A 203 -11.02 10.27 -8.54
C ASP A 203 -10.65 10.75 -9.96
N ASP A 204 -9.46 11.33 -10.12
CA ASP A 204 -8.83 11.65 -11.40
C ASP A 204 -7.70 10.68 -11.78
N THR A 205 -7.74 9.45 -11.25
CA THR A 205 -6.77 8.38 -11.52
C THR A 205 -7.37 7.26 -12.36
N TYR A 206 -6.64 6.83 -13.39
CA TYR A 206 -6.94 5.63 -14.18
C TYR A 206 -6.01 4.49 -13.77
N VAL A 207 -6.56 3.31 -13.52
CA VAL A 207 -5.79 2.11 -13.13
C VAL A 207 -5.99 1.02 -14.18
N LYS A 208 -4.92 0.43 -14.69
CA LYS A 208 -4.97 -0.82 -15.44
C LYS A 208 -5.15 -1.96 -14.44
N LEU A 209 -6.38 -2.11 -13.97
CA LEU A 209 -6.69 -2.92 -12.80
C LEU A 209 -6.40 -4.41 -12.99
N ASP A 210 -6.60 -4.93 -14.19
CA ASP A 210 -6.26 -6.29 -14.59
C ASP A 210 -4.75 -6.57 -14.47
N HIS A 211 -3.91 -5.65 -14.98
CA HIS A 211 -2.46 -5.75 -14.87
C HIS A 211 -1.98 -5.62 -13.42
N LEU A 212 -2.52 -4.65 -12.68
CA LEU A 212 -2.18 -4.45 -11.27
C LEU A 212 -2.54 -5.68 -10.41
N LEU A 213 -3.69 -6.29 -10.67
CA LEU A 213 -4.12 -7.50 -9.96
C LEU A 213 -3.21 -8.69 -10.25
N ASN A 214 -2.74 -8.84 -11.49
CA ASN A 214 -1.77 -9.88 -11.84
C ASN A 214 -0.48 -9.76 -11.01
N GLU A 215 0.04 -8.54 -10.92
CA GLU A 215 1.24 -8.27 -10.11
C GLU A 215 1.01 -8.60 -8.63
N LEU A 216 -0.12 -8.18 -8.07
CA LEU A 216 -0.47 -8.46 -6.68
C LEU A 216 -0.63 -9.95 -6.40
N VAL A 217 -1.28 -10.70 -7.30
CA VAL A 217 -1.43 -12.15 -7.16
C VAL A 217 -0.09 -12.84 -7.21
N SER A 218 0.80 -12.40 -8.10
CA SER A 218 2.16 -12.96 -8.20
C SER A 218 2.99 -12.65 -6.96
N TYR A 219 2.87 -11.42 -6.42
CA TYR A 219 3.49 -11.02 -5.17
C TYR A 219 3.01 -11.90 -4.00
N ASP A 220 1.70 -12.05 -3.86
CA ASP A 220 1.06 -12.84 -2.81
C ASP A 220 1.50 -14.32 -2.82
N ARG A 221 1.56 -14.93 -4.02
CA ARG A 221 2.07 -16.29 -4.19
C ARG A 221 3.53 -16.43 -3.75
N LYS A 222 4.39 -15.48 -4.10
CA LYS A 222 5.80 -15.50 -3.68
C LYS A 222 5.95 -15.37 -2.17
N LEU A 223 5.13 -14.55 -1.53
CA LEU A 223 5.10 -14.44 -0.07
C LEU A 223 4.70 -15.74 0.59
N LEU A 224 3.64 -16.39 0.09
CA LEU A 224 3.16 -17.68 0.62
C LEU A 224 4.23 -18.76 0.51
N ARG A 225 4.96 -18.85 -0.61
CA ARG A 225 6.08 -19.78 -0.76
C ARG A 225 7.20 -19.52 0.23
N LYS A 226 7.63 -18.25 0.39
CA LYS A 226 8.66 -17.90 1.38
C LYS A 226 8.29 -18.30 2.80
N THR A 227 7.00 -18.22 3.15
CA THR A 227 6.52 -18.63 4.48
C THR A 227 6.62 -20.14 4.68
N MET A 228 6.38 -20.91 3.62
CA MET A 228 6.50 -22.38 3.67
C MET A 228 7.96 -22.82 3.80
N ASP A 229 8.88 -22.10 3.13
CA ASP A 229 10.30 -22.48 3.06
C ASP A 229 11.12 -22.03 4.28
N TYR A 230 10.80 -20.89 4.89
CA TYR A 230 11.64 -20.22 5.90
C TYR A 230 11.04 -20.14 7.31
N GLY A 231 9.87 -20.74 7.56
CA GLY A 231 9.28 -20.78 8.92
C GLY A 231 8.75 -19.43 9.42
N SER A 232 8.68 -19.26 10.72
CA SER A 232 7.87 -18.34 11.49
C SER A 232 8.22 -16.85 11.47
N GLU A 233 8.97 -16.33 10.50
CA GLU A 233 9.15 -14.88 10.39
C GLU A 233 7.86 -14.20 9.88
N PRO A 234 7.45 -13.05 10.46
CA PRO A 234 6.27 -12.34 9.99
C PRO A 234 6.48 -11.87 8.54
N LEU A 235 5.49 -12.14 7.69
CA LEU A 235 5.50 -11.73 6.29
C LEU A 235 5.68 -10.22 6.16
N PRO A 236 6.50 -9.77 5.20
CA PRO A 236 6.63 -8.34 4.94
C PRO A 236 5.30 -7.76 4.44
N GLN A 237 4.96 -6.58 4.93
CA GLN A 237 3.75 -5.87 4.57
C GLN A 237 4.02 -4.96 3.38
N LEU A 238 3.19 -5.03 2.35
CA LEU A 238 3.37 -4.29 1.11
C LEU A 238 2.97 -2.82 1.24
N TYR A 239 3.86 -1.92 0.85
CA TYR A 239 3.59 -0.53 0.52
C TYR A 239 4.15 -0.25 -0.87
N TRP A 240 3.30 -0.20 -1.90
CA TRP A 240 3.67 -0.19 -3.31
C TRP A 240 3.14 1.04 -4.02
N GLY A 241 4.01 1.75 -4.75
CA GLY A 241 3.67 2.94 -5.50
C GLY A 241 4.90 3.67 -6.04
N TYR A 242 4.73 4.85 -6.57
CA TYR A 242 5.85 5.72 -6.94
C TYR A 242 6.31 6.51 -5.71
N PHE A 243 7.41 6.12 -5.13
CA PHE A 243 7.96 6.82 -3.97
C PHE A 243 8.65 8.13 -4.35
N ASN A 244 8.43 9.17 -3.56
CA ASN A 244 9.06 10.47 -3.67
C ASN A 244 10.11 10.63 -2.55
N GLY A 245 11.37 10.57 -2.92
CA GLY A 245 12.50 10.78 -2.02
C GLY A 245 13.08 12.19 -2.19
N ARG A 246 13.78 12.67 -1.15
CA ARG A 246 14.37 14.02 -1.10
C ARG A 246 13.35 15.14 -1.36
N ALA A 247 12.08 14.89 -1.14
CA ALA A 247 11.03 15.86 -1.37
C ALA A 247 11.15 17.05 -0.42
N ASN A 248 11.19 18.24 -0.98
CA ASN A 248 11.28 19.47 -0.19
C ASN A 248 9.98 19.74 0.55
N ILE A 249 10.09 20.16 1.81
CA ILE A 249 8.95 20.59 2.63
C ILE A 249 8.29 21.80 1.95
N LYS A 250 6.98 21.71 1.75
CA LYS A 250 6.23 22.77 1.07
C LYS A 250 6.00 23.94 2.00
N THR A 251 6.55 25.09 1.66
CA THR A 251 6.44 26.35 2.43
C THR A 251 5.34 27.28 1.93
N LYS A 252 4.78 27.01 0.72
CA LYS A 252 3.76 27.83 0.05
C LYS A 252 2.74 26.95 -0.68
N GLY A 253 1.61 27.57 -1.06
CA GLY A 253 0.55 26.92 -1.83
C GLY A 253 -0.37 26.03 -0.97
N GLN A 254 -1.22 25.27 -1.64
CA GLN A 254 -2.21 24.42 -1.01
C GLN A 254 -1.62 23.28 -0.16
N TRP A 255 -0.40 22.85 -0.49
CA TRP A 255 0.36 21.81 0.25
C TRP A 255 1.31 22.39 1.31
N LYS A 256 1.15 23.67 1.68
CA LYS A 256 1.99 24.28 2.73
C LYS A 256 1.91 23.46 4.01
N GLU A 257 3.08 23.04 4.51
CA GLU A 257 3.23 22.27 5.73
C GLU A 257 4.04 23.06 6.76
N PRO A 258 3.36 23.78 7.67
CA PRO A 258 4.04 24.66 8.61
C PRO A 258 4.69 23.93 9.78
N ASN A 259 4.24 22.70 10.09
CA ASN A 259 4.56 22.01 11.33
C ASN A 259 5.42 20.75 11.13
N TYR A 260 6.09 20.62 9.99
CA TYR A 260 6.93 19.46 9.74
C TYR A 260 8.29 19.61 10.45
N VAL A 261 8.60 18.71 11.38
CA VAL A 261 9.77 18.80 12.27
C VAL A 261 10.71 17.59 12.14
N LEU A 262 10.40 16.63 11.29
CA LEU A 262 11.12 15.35 11.24
C LEU A 262 12.40 15.38 10.40
N GLY A 263 12.72 16.49 9.75
CA GLY A 263 13.92 16.62 8.95
C GLY A 263 13.90 17.81 8.00
N LYS A 264 14.94 17.92 7.18
CA LYS A 264 15.05 18.97 6.13
C LYS A 264 14.19 18.65 4.90
N ASN A 265 13.89 17.38 4.69
CA ASN A 265 13.05 16.86 3.62
C ASN A 265 11.92 16.05 4.24
N TYR A 266 10.84 15.85 3.50
CA TYR A 266 9.82 14.88 3.89
C TYR A 266 10.42 13.48 4.01
N ILE A 267 9.94 12.69 4.97
CA ILE A 267 10.15 11.25 4.99
C ILE A 267 9.64 10.70 3.65
N THR A 268 10.34 9.73 3.10
CA THR A 268 10.00 9.12 1.81
C THR A 268 8.59 8.52 1.83
N TYR A 269 7.76 8.86 0.85
CA TYR A 269 6.36 8.48 0.75
C TYR A 269 5.97 8.14 -0.69
N ALA A 270 4.98 7.27 -0.88
CA ALA A 270 4.40 7.05 -2.20
C ALA A 270 3.42 8.17 -2.55
N LEU A 271 3.49 8.67 -3.79
CA LEU A 271 2.67 9.80 -4.26
C LEU A 271 1.18 9.51 -4.20
N GLY A 272 0.40 10.51 -3.77
CA GLY A 272 -1.02 10.41 -3.45
C GLY A 272 -1.94 10.03 -4.60
N GLY A 273 -1.53 10.23 -5.86
CA GLY A 273 -2.34 9.80 -7.02
C GLY A 273 -2.64 8.31 -7.07
N GLY A 274 -1.89 7.47 -6.34
CA GLY A 274 -2.21 6.06 -6.15
C GLY A 274 -1.09 5.26 -5.51
N TYR A 275 -1.45 4.41 -4.53
CA TYR A 275 -0.54 3.44 -3.89
C TYR A 275 -1.32 2.29 -3.28
N VAL A 276 -0.63 1.16 -3.10
CA VAL A 276 -1.20 -0.08 -2.54
C VAL A 276 -0.63 -0.33 -1.15
N LEU A 277 -1.49 -0.78 -0.24
CA LEU A 277 -1.17 -1.17 1.13
C LEU A 277 -1.68 -2.58 1.44
N SER A 278 -0.89 -3.37 2.17
CA SER A 278 -1.42 -4.56 2.84
C SER A 278 -2.40 -4.16 3.95
N ARG A 279 -3.42 -4.99 4.22
CA ARG A 279 -4.40 -4.77 5.28
C ARG A 279 -3.77 -4.43 6.62
N LYS A 280 -2.72 -5.15 7.04
CA LYS A 280 -2.06 -4.90 8.35
C LYS A 280 -1.47 -3.50 8.49
N LEU A 281 -1.04 -2.87 7.38
CA LEU A 281 -0.61 -1.47 7.41
C LEU A 281 -1.81 -0.53 7.61
N CYS A 282 -2.93 -0.82 6.97
CA CYS A 282 -4.18 -0.08 7.16
C CYS A 282 -4.66 -0.18 8.62
N GLU A 283 -4.68 -1.38 9.20
CA GLU A 283 -5.03 -1.62 10.60
C GLU A 283 -4.09 -0.90 11.55
N HIS A 284 -2.78 -0.91 11.29
CA HIS A 284 -1.82 -0.18 12.11
C HIS A 284 -2.12 1.32 12.15
N VAL A 285 -2.37 1.92 10.99
CA VAL A 285 -2.65 3.35 10.87
C VAL A 285 -3.95 3.72 11.59
N VAL A 286 -5.02 2.96 11.42
CA VAL A 286 -6.31 3.22 12.07
C VAL A 286 -6.23 3.04 13.58
N ASN A 287 -5.67 1.93 14.05
CA ASN A 287 -5.58 1.61 15.47
C ASN A 287 -4.72 2.61 16.26
N ASN A 288 -3.76 3.27 15.60
CA ASN A 288 -2.87 4.24 16.21
C ASN A 288 -3.17 5.69 15.80
N SER A 289 -4.27 5.94 15.08
CA SER A 289 -4.60 7.27 14.50
C SER A 289 -4.56 8.40 15.49
N HIS A 290 -4.94 8.16 16.76
CA HIS A 290 -4.93 9.13 17.86
C HIS A 290 -3.52 9.55 18.32
N LEU A 291 -2.48 8.80 17.93
CA LEU A 291 -1.07 9.09 18.23
C LEU A 291 -0.31 9.65 17.02
N LEU A 292 -0.91 9.59 15.83
CA LEU A 292 -0.24 9.95 14.58
C LEU A 292 -0.41 11.44 14.27
N SER A 293 0.69 12.10 13.91
CA SER A 293 0.63 13.49 13.42
C SER A 293 -0.03 13.55 12.04
N HIS A 294 -0.96 14.48 11.87
CA HIS A 294 -1.60 14.74 10.58
C HIS A 294 -0.87 15.87 9.87
N TYR A 295 -0.35 15.57 8.68
CA TYR A 295 0.22 16.57 7.79
C TYR A 295 -0.80 17.00 6.75
N THR A 296 -0.55 18.14 6.10
CA THR A 296 -1.45 18.71 5.09
C THR A 296 -1.69 17.76 3.92
N SER A 297 -0.64 17.07 3.50
CA SER A 297 -0.74 16.06 2.44
C SER A 297 -0.92 14.66 3.03
N GLU A 298 -1.93 13.93 2.55
CA GLU A 298 -2.28 12.60 3.04
C GLU A 298 -1.20 11.57 2.76
N ASP A 299 -0.52 11.68 1.63
CA ASP A 299 0.56 10.81 1.20
C ASP A 299 1.84 11.00 2.04
N VAL A 300 2.17 12.26 2.37
CA VAL A 300 3.23 12.58 3.34
C VAL A 300 2.91 11.99 4.71
N SER A 301 1.65 12.11 5.14
CA SER A 301 1.18 11.53 6.40
C SER A 301 1.36 10.02 6.39
N MET A 302 0.88 9.33 5.35
CA MET A 302 0.99 7.88 5.21
C MET A 302 2.45 7.42 5.22
N GLY A 303 3.32 8.06 4.44
CA GLY A 303 4.75 7.73 4.41
C GLY A 303 5.42 7.89 5.77
N THR A 304 5.08 8.95 6.50
CA THR A 304 5.60 9.24 7.85
C THR A 304 5.13 8.21 8.87
N TRP A 305 3.85 7.84 8.85
CA TRP A 305 3.27 6.86 9.78
C TRP A 305 3.85 5.46 9.60
N LEU A 306 4.17 5.08 8.36
CA LEU A 306 4.72 3.77 8.04
C LEU A 306 6.26 3.72 8.12
N ALA A 307 6.94 4.87 8.24
CA ALA A 307 8.40 4.93 8.24
C ALA A 307 9.07 4.08 9.34
N PRO A 308 8.62 4.12 10.61
CA PRO A 308 9.28 3.40 11.70
C PRO A 308 8.96 1.90 11.75
N LEU A 309 8.03 1.42 10.92
CA LEU A 309 7.60 0.04 10.97
C LEU A 309 8.65 -0.91 10.40
N ARG A 310 8.87 -2.03 11.12
CA ARG A 310 9.64 -3.17 10.62
C ARG A 310 8.81 -3.98 9.62
N ASN A 311 9.48 -4.74 8.78
CA ASN A 311 8.86 -5.66 7.82
C ASN A 311 7.89 -4.98 6.84
N VAL A 312 8.12 -3.71 6.49
CA VAL A 312 7.43 -3.04 5.41
C VAL A 312 8.25 -3.17 4.14
N TYR A 313 7.70 -3.87 3.16
CA TYR A 313 8.26 -3.94 1.83
C TYR A 313 7.81 -2.71 1.03
N ARG A 314 8.70 -1.74 0.92
CA ARG A 314 8.49 -0.52 0.13
C ARG A 314 8.90 -0.78 -1.30
N TRP A 315 7.90 -0.96 -2.16
CA TRP A 315 8.14 -1.22 -3.56
C TRP A 315 7.97 0.07 -4.36
N HIS A 316 9.11 0.72 -4.69
CA HIS A 316 9.11 1.84 -5.63
C HIS A 316 8.93 1.32 -7.05
N ASP A 317 7.88 1.80 -7.74
CA ASP A 317 7.54 1.33 -9.07
C ASP A 317 7.24 2.51 -10.01
N PRO A 318 8.12 2.78 -10.99
CA PRO A 318 7.92 3.85 -11.96
C PRO A 318 6.71 3.68 -12.87
N ARG A 319 6.09 2.50 -12.89
CA ARG A 319 4.84 2.26 -13.63
C ARG A 319 3.62 2.95 -12.99
N PHE A 320 3.80 3.49 -11.78
CA PHE A 320 2.84 4.39 -11.15
C PHE A 320 3.15 5.83 -11.56
N ASP A 321 2.49 6.33 -12.61
CA ASP A 321 2.59 7.74 -13.00
C ASP A 321 1.63 8.58 -12.17
N THR A 322 1.97 8.77 -10.90
CA THR A 322 1.14 9.43 -9.88
C THR A 322 1.58 10.85 -9.56
N ALA A 323 2.34 11.48 -10.46
CA ALA A 323 2.75 12.87 -10.31
C ALA A 323 1.55 13.84 -10.35
N TYR A 324 1.79 15.07 -9.86
CA TYR A 324 0.78 16.14 -9.77
C TYR A 324 0.35 16.75 -11.13
N MET A 325 1.03 16.40 -12.21
CA MET A 325 0.70 16.81 -13.58
C MET A 325 0.45 15.57 -14.44
N ALA A 326 -0.53 15.67 -15.34
CA ALA A 326 -0.75 14.64 -16.36
C ALA A 326 0.48 14.49 -17.24
N ARG A 327 0.90 13.26 -17.47
CA ARG A 327 1.97 12.90 -18.40
C ARG A 327 1.40 12.06 -19.53
N LYS A 328 2.17 11.92 -20.60
CA LYS A 328 1.78 11.07 -21.72
C LYS A 328 1.69 9.62 -21.26
N CYS A 329 0.61 8.94 -21.62
CA CYS A 329 0.42 7.55 -21.30
C CYS A 329 1.43 6.68 -22.05
N GLN A 330 2.00 5.70 -21.32
CA GLN A 330 2.85 4.65 -21.87
C GLN A 330 2.20 3.29 -21.66
N SER A 331 2.47 2.33 -22.55
CA SER A 331 1.87 1.00 -22.48
C SER A 331 2.14 0.28 -21.15
N TYR A 332 3.31 0.50 -20.55
CA TYR A 332 3.74 -0.10 -19.30
C TYR A 332 3.16 0.53 -18.03
N HIS A 333 2.55 1.71 -18.08
CA HIS A 333 1.97 2.33 -16.89
C HIS A 333 0.85 1.47 -16.31
N LEU A 334 0.85 1.29 -15.00
CA LEU A 334 -0.20 0.61 -14.24
C LEU A 334 -1.22 1.59 -13.67
N VAL A 335 -0.75 2.74 -13.19
CA VAL A 335 -1.57 3.78 -12.56
C VAL A 335 -1.23 5.13 -13.20
N LEU A 336 -2.23 5.87 -13.60
CA LEU A 336 -2.14 7.12 -14.35
C LEU A 336 -2.98 8.19 -13.67
N HIS A 337 -2.34 9.15 -13.02
CA HIS A 337 -3.00 10.26 -12.34
C HIS A 337 -3.28 11.44 -13.28
N LYS A 338 -4.14 12.38 -12.85
CA LYS A 338 -4.57 13.58 -13.58
C LYS A 338 -5.23 13.25 -14.92
N ARG A 339 -6.22 12.35 -14.89
CA ARG A 339 -7.02 11.98 -16.05
C ARG A 339 -8.43 12.56 -15.92
N THR A 340 -8.84 13.30 -16.94
CA THR A 340 -10.25 13.76 -17.04
C THR A 340 -11.16 12.57 -17.33
N PRO A 341 -12.48 12.68 -17.11
CA PRO A 341 -13.45 11.65 -17.49
C PRO A 341 -13.32 11.21 -18.95
N GLN A 342 -13.13 12.14 -19.86
CA GLN A 342 -12.93 11.82 -21.28
C GLN A 342 -11.63 11.05 -21.52
N MET A 343 -10.51 11.46 -20.90
CA MET A 343 -9.24 10.74 -20.99
C MET A 343 -9.34 9.30 -20.45
N MET A 344 -10.14 9.06 -19.39
CA MET A 344 -10.37 7.71 -18.88
C MET A 344 -11.10 6.83 -19.90
N ARG A 345 -12.12 7.38 -20.57
CA ARG A 345 -12.87 6.69 -21.64
C ARG A 345 -11.97 6.39 -22.84
N ASP A 346 -11.13 7.35 -23.24
CA ASP A 346 -10.20 7.19 -24.35
C ASP A 346 -9.13 6.12 -24.06
N LEU A 347 -8.58 6.12 -22.82
CA LEU A 347 -7.64 5.10 -22.37
C LEU A 347 -8.26 3.70 -22.37
N TYR A 348 -9.50 3.59 -21.89
CA TYR A 348 -10.24 2.33 -21.89
C TYR A 348 -10.53 1.83 -23.30
N GLY A 349 -10.82 2.74 -24.23
CA GLY A 349 -10.98 2.45 -25.66
C GLY A 349 -9.70 2.14 -26.44
N GLY A 350 -8.54 2.18 -25.76
CA GLY A 350 -7.25 1.86 -26.37
C GLY A 350 -6.60 3.00 -27.18
N ASN A 351 -7.17 4.20 -27.15
CA ASN A 351 -6.80 5.28 -28.08
C ASN A 351 -5.55 6.11 -27.68
N LEU A 352 -5.14 6.12 -26.42
CA LEU A 352 -4.09 7.03 -25.91
C LEU A 352 -2.78 6.39 -25.49
N CYS A 353 -2.72 5.08 -25.36
CA CYS A 353 -1.50 4.34 -25.00
C CYS A 353 -0.94 3.54 -26.19
N ALA A 354 -0.96 4.11 -27.38
CA ALA A 354 -0.29 3.48 -28.51
C ALA A 354 1.23 3.38 -28.24
N PRO A 355 1.88 2.28 -28.63
CA PRO A 355 3.33 2.15 -28.45
C PRO A 355 4.06 3.24 -29.20
N GLU A 356 4.67 4.14 -28.49
CA GLU A 356 5.54 5.16 -29.10
C GLU A 356 6.93 4.59 -29.35
N LYS A 357 7.29 4.48 -30.60
CA LYS A 357 8.58 3.94 -31.04
C LYS A 357 9.81 4.76 -30.63
N ASN A 358 9.63 6.00 -30.17
CA ASN A 358 10.73 6.92 -29.80
C ASN A 358 10.44 7.58 -28.46
N VAL A 359 10.73 6.91 -27.36
CA VAL A 359 10.36 7.38 -26.04
C VAL A 359 11.53 7.97 -25.29
N MET A 360 11.58 9.30 -25.20
CA MET A 360 12.31 9.97 -24.11
C MET A 360 11.78 9.59 -22.70
N GLY A 361 10.70 8.83 -22.60
CA GLY A 361 10.10 8.39 -21.36
C GLY A 361 10.72 7.13 -20.75
N ALA A 362 11.47 6.34 -21.50
CA ALA A 362 12.17 5.16 -20.96
C ALA A 362 13.20 5.54 -19.88
N ASN A 363 13.78 6.73 -19.97
CA ASN A 363 14.73 7.23 -18.98
C ASN A 363 14.11 7.56 -17.63
N ARG A 364 12.77 7.71 -17.54
CA ARG A 364 12.07 7.96 -16.27
C ARG A 364 11.75 6.70 -15.48
N LEU A 365 11.83 5.53 -16.09
CA LEU A 365 11.64 4.26 -15.39
C LEU A 365 12.70 4.02 -14.32
N LEU A 366 13.79 4.76 -14.36
CA LEU A 366 14.99 4.59 -13.55
C LEU A 366 15.28 5.82 -12.70
N GLU A 367 14.29 6.69 -12.50
CA GLU A 367 14.51 8.00 -11.87
C GLU A 367 15.11 7.91 -10.47
N TYR A 368 14.79 6.84 -9.70
CA TYR A 368 15.27 6.73 -8.34
C TYR A 368 15.61 5.32 -7.95
N TYR A 369 16.80 5.16 -7.42
CA TYR A 369 17.22 4.03 -6.63
C TYR A 369 17.10 4.39 -5.15
N TYR A 370 16.41 3.56 -4.38
CA TYR A 370 16.16 3.81 -2.96
C TYR A 370 17.04 2.95 -2.04
N ASP A 371 17.82 3.61 -1.20
CA ASP A 371 18.45 3.02 -0.03
C ASP A 371 17.60 3.38 1.21
N TRP A 372 16.77 2.44 1.62
CA TRP A 372 15.85 2.62 2.74
C TRP A 372 16.53 2.72 4.11
N THR A 373 17.85 2.56 4.18
CA THR A 373 18.64 2.68 5.40
C THR A 373 19.15 4.08 5.65
N ARG A 374 19.10 4.93 4.63
CA ARG A 374 19.55 6.32 4.71
C ARG A 374 18.43 7.28 5.09
N THR A 375 18.85 8.42 5.60
CA THR A 375 17.95 9.54 5.87
C THR A 375 17.28 10.04 4.58
N SER A 376 16.10 10.66 4.70
CA SER A 376 15.30 11.09 3.55
C SER A 376 15.99 12.08 2.60
N ASP A 377 17.00 12.80 3.06
CA ASP A 377 17.84 13.68 2.26
C ASP A 377 18.93 12.94 1.46
N LYS A 378 19.17 11.66 1.78
CA LYS A 378 20.18 10.81 1.14
C LYS A 378 19.61 9.45 0.69
N CYS A 379 18.30 9.28 0.72
CA CYS A 379 17.62 8.00 0.49
C CYS A 379 17.79 7.42 -0.91
N CYS A 380 18.13 8.26 -1.86
CA CYS A 380 17.93 7.88 -3.26
C CYS A 380 18.80 8.72 -4.19
N ASP A 381 19.29 8.09 -5.24
CA ASP A 381 20.02 8.72 -6.31
C ASP A 381 19.21 8.63 -7.61
N SER A 382 19.17 9.73 -8.37
CA SER A 382 18.60 9.67 -9.71
C SER A 382 19.58 8.92 -10.62
N LEU A 383 19.09 7.88 -11.26
CA LEU A 383 19.82 7.23 -12.33
C LEU A 383 19.56 8.05 -13.61
N VAL A 384 20.54 8.87 -13.97
CA VAL A 384 20.63 9.41 -15.33
C VAL A 384 21.24 8.31 -16.17
N VAL A 385 20.44 7.64 -16.98
CA VAL A 385 20.88 6.70 -18.01
C VAL A 385 20.76 7.37 -19.37
#